data_3faf950a7fba5c9c2c4b1070cdd0c517
#
_entry.id   3faf950a7fba5c9c2c4b1070cdd0c517
#
_cell.length_a   1.000
_cell.length_b   1.000
_cell.length_c   1.000
_cell.angle_alpha   90.00
_cell.angle_beta   90.00
_cell.angle_gamma   90.00
#
_symmetry.space_group_name_H-M   'P 1'
#
loop_
_entity.id
_entity.type
_entity.pdbx_description
1 polymer ?
#
loop_
_entity_poly.entity_id
_entity_poly.type
_entity_poly.pdbx_seq_one_letter_code
_entity_poly.pdbx_strand_id
1 'polypeptide(L)'
;MRFIIIFLFLLIVHLSCDTGVPVFDGQKAYNNLLEQCAFGPRNPGSKGHSAVKKYIVDMVQELADTVLLQNFSFDIYGEKKSYNGTNIIARYNLSSPTQVLIGAHWDTRPWADKDADKSNNRKPIIGANDGASGVAVLLELARLLKLSPASIGINLVFFDAEDSGVSGNNESYCKGSIYFSKNLPIAGIKEAIILDMVGDRELSLPIERNSLSFNRKLVRALWSRAKDLEISAFKGVVGPAIYDDHVPLYQYAGIPAIDIIDIRYPNTFVNYWHTMDDVPQNCSAQSLEQVGMLMVDYIYNRKFYGP
;
A
#
# COMPACT_ATOMS: atom_id res chain seq x y z
N MET A 1 -2.52 -35.53 -68.02
CA MET A 1 -3.11 -34.54 -67.12
C MET A 1 -2.70 -34.89 -65.72
N ARG A 2 -1.78 -34.13 -65.11
CA ARG A 2 -1.38 -34.29 -63.69
C ARG A 2 -2.15 -33.27 -62.87
N PHE A 3 -3.00 -33.72 -61.94
CA PHE A 3 -3.71 -32.86 -61.01
C PHE A 3 -2.76 -32.58 -59.83
N ILE A 4 -2.42 -31.29 -59.62
CA ILE A 4 -1.72 -30.80 -58.45
C ILE A 4 -2.78 -30.46 -57.44
N ILE A 5 -2.85 -31.22 -56.34
CA ILE A 5 -3.67 -30.92 -55.15
C ILE A 5 -2.86 -29.99 -54.26
N ILE A 6 -3.27 -28.71 -54.20
CA ILE A 6 -2.69 -27.72 -53.24
C ILE A 6 -3.41 -27.91 -51.90
N PHE A 7 -2.70 -28.41 -50.90
CA PHE A 7 -3.15 -28.42 -49.49
C PHE A 7 -2.94 -27.02 -48.90
N LEU A 8 -4.04 -26.29 -48.73
CA LEU A 8 -4.03 -25.02 -48.00
C LEU A 8 -4.00 -25.34 -46.47
N PHE A 9 -2.85 -25.20 -45.82
CA PHE A 9 -2.76 -25.24 -44.37
C PHE A 9 -3.31 -23.93 -43.82
N LEU A 10 -4.55 -23.95 -43.29
CA LEU A 10 -5.08 -22.87 -42.47
C LEU A 10 -4.36 -22.88 -41.12
N LEU A 11 -3.44 -21.95 -40.91
CA LEU A 11 -2.84 -21.68 -39.60
C LEU A 11 -3.91 -21.01 -38.75
N ILE A 12 -4.62 -21.78 -37.90
CA ILE A 12 -5.51 -21.24 -36.89
C ILE A 12 -4.61 -20.71 -35.76
N VAL A 13 -4.33 -19.41 -35.79
CA VAL A 13 -3.73 -18.72 -34.65
C VAL A 13 -4.81 -18.68 -33.55
N HIS A 14 -4.75 -19.61 -32.62
CA HIS A 14 -5.47 -19.47 -31.37
C HIS A 14 -4.88 -18.27 -30.62
N LEU A 15 -5.53 -17.10 -30.74
CA LEU A 15 -5.40 -16.06 -29.75
C LEU A 15 -5.99 -16.63 -28.44
N SER A 16 -5.14 -17.28 -27.66
CA SER A 16 -5.43 -17.56 -26.26
C SER A 16 -5.59 -16.20 -25.59
N CYS A 17 -6.83 -15.76 -25.38
CA CYS A 17 -7.11 -14.72 -24.43
C CYS A 17 -6.79 -15.33 -23.07
N ASP A 18 -5.55 -15.17 -22.63
CA ASP A 18 -5.12 -15.61 -21.31
C ASP A 18 -5.86 -14.73 -20.29
N THR A 19 -7.03 -15.19 -19.85
CA THR A 19 -7.81 -14.61 -18.75
C THR A 19 -7.19 -14.99 -17.39
N GLY A 20 -5.90 -15.25 -17.37
CA GLY A 20 -5.14 -15.59 -16.18
C GLY A 20 -5.09 -14.42 -15.19
N VAL A 21 -5.06 -14.76 -13.91
CA VAL A 21 -4.74 -13.82 -12.85
C VAL A 21 -3.36 -13.21 -13.15
N PRO A 22 -3.21 -11.88 -13.20
CA PRO A 22 -1.93 -11.27 -13.54
C PRO A 22 -0.86 -11.60 -12.49
N VAL A 23 0.40 -11.63 -12.91
CA VAL A 23 1.54 -11.88 -12.03
C VAL A 23 2.08 -10.56 -11.52
N PHE A 24 2.24 -10.45 -10.20
CA PHE A 24 2.87 -9.30 -9.57
C PHE A 24 4.38 -9.32 -9.84
N ASP A 25 4.94 -8.15 -10.19
CA ASP A 25 6.36 -7.99 -10.48
C ASP A 25 7.03 -7.23 -9.31
N GLY A 26 7.65 -7.99 -8.41
CA GLY A 26 8.34 -7.42 -7.25
C GLY A 26 9.49 -6.48 -7.63
N GLN A 27 10.15 -6.71 -8.78
CA GLN A 27 11.22 -5.82 -9.24
C GLN A 27 10.68 -4.47 -9.72
N LYS A 28 9.51 -4.44 -10.40
CA LYS A 28 8.86 -3.18 -10.76
C LYS A 28 8.41 -2.41 -9.52
N ALA A 29 7.84 -3.10 -8.53
CA ALA A 29 7.50 -2.48 -7.26
C ALA A 29 8.75 -1.91 -6.58
N TYR A 30 9.85 -2.65 -6.54
CA TYR A 30 11.10 -2.16 -5.95
C TYR A 30 11.69 -0.95 -6.71
N ASN A 31 11.56 -0.92 -8.03
CA ASN A 31 11.96 0.25 -8.81
C ASN A 31 11.11 1.49 -8.45
N ASN A 32 9.80 1.32 -8.25
CA ASN A 32 8.92 2.40 -7.77
C ASN A 32 9.31 2.88 -6.35
N LEU A 33 9.79 1.99 -5.48
CA LEU A 33 10.34 2.37 -4.17
C LEU A 33 11.62 3.21 -4.33
N LEU A 34 12.54 2.78 -5.19
CA LEU A 34 13.77 3.51 -5.47
C LEU A 34 13.51 4.93 -6.00
N GLU A 35 12.58 5.07 -6.94
CA GLU A 35 12.20 6.38 -7.49
C GLU A 35 11.64 7.31 -6.40
N GLN A 36 10.77 6.83 -5.52
CA GLN A 36 10.25 7.61 -4.40
C GLN A 36 11.40 8.09 -3.48
N CYS A 37 12.32 7.20 -3.14
CA CYS A 37 13.46 7.52 -2.27
C CYS A 37 14.46 8.50 -2.93
N ALA A 38 14.59 8.47 -4.26
CA ALA A 38 15.47 9.37 -5.00
C ALA A 38 15.05 10.86 -4.89
N PHE A 39 13.76 11.14 -4.62
CA PHE A 39 13.29 12.49 -4.33
C PHE A 39 13.70 13.00 -2.93
N GLY A 40 14.29 12.15 -2.11
CA GLY A 40 14.65 12.44 -0.72
C GLY A 40 13.47 12.32 0.24
N PRO A 41 13.61 12.81 1.49
CA PRO A 41 12.55 12.77 2.49
C PRO A 41 11.26 13.44 2.02
N ARG A 42 10.14 12.76 2.28
CA ARG A 42 8.79 13.18 1.86
C ARG A 42 7.99 13.77 3.02
N ASN A 43 8.68 14.26 4.03
CA ASN A 43 8.03 14.88 5.18
C ASN A 43 7.23 16.12 4.76
N PRO A 44 6.12 16.44 5.43
CA PRO A 44 5.21 17.52 5.06
C PRO A 44 5.91 18.85 4.77
N GLY A 45 5.60 19.45 3.62
CA GLY A 45 6.13 20.72 3.16
C GLY A 45 7.56 20.68 2.60
N SER A 46 8.21 19.51 2.50
CA SER A 46 9.51 19.34 1.85
C SER A 46 9.42 19.39 0.33
N LYS A 47 10.56 19.52 -0.34
CA LYS A 47 10.65 19.39 -1.80
C LYS A 47 10.34 17.97 -2.25
N GLY A 48 10.82 16.96 -1.50
CA GLY A 48 10.53 15.55 -1.75
C GLY A 48 9.03 15.25 -1.66
N HIS A 49 8.32 15.79 -0.67
CA HIS A 49 6.88 15.67 -0.52
C HIS A 49 6.13 16.18 -1.77
N SER A 50 6.47 17.38 -2.24
CA SER A 50 5.85 17.94 -3.45
C SER A 50 6.17 17.13 -4.72
N ALA A 51 7.40 16.63 -4.84
CA ALA A 51 7.85 15.87 -6.00
C ALA A 51 7.20 14.48 -6.06
N VAL A 52 7.14 13.76 -4.92
CA VAL A 52 6.52 12.43 -4.86
C VAL A 52 5.01 12.51 -5.04
N LYS A 53 4.33 13.53 -4.48
CA LYS A 53 2.92 13.77 -4.80
C LYS A 53 2.69 13.82 -6.31
N LYS A 54 3.50 14.64 -7.02
CA LYS A 54 3.39 14.74 -8.48
C LYS A 54 3.68 13.40 -9.16
N TYR A 55 4.72 12.69 -8.75
CA TYR A 55 5.08 11.37 -9.29
C TYR A 55 3.93 10.36 -9.16
N ILE A 56 3.34 10.23 -7.97
CA ILE A 56 2.21 9.31 -7.76
C ILE A 56 1.01 9.72 -8.62
N VAL A 57 0.65 11.00 -8.65
CA VAL A 57 -0.49 11.51 -9.44
C VAL A 57 -0.27 11.22 -10.93
N ASP A 58 0.90 11.55 -11.49
CA ASP A 58 1.21 11.31 -12.89
C ASP A 58 1.08 9.82 -13.24
N MET A 59 1.65 8.94 -12.40
CA MET A 59 1.58 7.49 -12.59
C MET A 59 0.14 6.96 -12.60
N VAL A 60 -0.64 7.31 -11.58
CA VAL A 60 -2.00 6.74 -11.45
C VAL A 60 -3.00 7.38 -12.42
N GLN A 61 -2.77 8.60 -12.87
CA GLN A 61 -3.62 9.31 -13.84
C GLN A 61 -3.68 8.60 -15.19
N GLU A 62 -2.58 7.97 -15.60
CA GLU A 62 -2.50 7.18 -16.84
C GLU A 62 -3.13 5.77 -16.68
N LEU A 63 -3.21 5.27 -15.45
CA LEU A 63 -3.56 3.88 -15.16
C LEU A 63 -5.00 3.70 -14.68
N ALA A 64 -5.55 4.64 -13.93
CA ALA A 64 -6.86 4.53 -13.30
C ALA A 64 -8.00 5.00 -14.19
N ASP A 65 -9.24 4.53 -13.91
CA ASP A 65 -10.44 5.03 -14.55
C ASP A 65 -10.75 6.46 -14.11
N THR A 66 -10.42 6.79 -12.85
CA THR A 66 -10.54 8.14 -12.28
C THR A 66 -9.56 8.34 -11.13
N VAL A 67 -9.06 9.56 -10.98
CA VAL A 67 -8.22 9.97 -9.86
C VAL A 67 -8.88 11.15 -9.13
N LEU A 68 -9.03 11.04 -7.82
CA LEU A 68 -9.51 12.11 -6.95
C LEU A 68 -8.35 12.60 -6.08
N LEU A 69 -8.23 13.91 -5.94
CA LEU A 69 -7.29 14.55 -5.02
C LEU A 69 -8.09 15.16 -3.86
N GLN A 70 -7.93 14.61 -2.67
CA GLN A 70 -8.59 15.12 -1.48
C GLN A 70 -7.59 15.97 -0.69
N ASN A 71 -7.66 17.28 -0.88
CA ASN A 71 -6.79 18.22 -0.19
C ASN A 71 -7.34 18.56 1.20
N PHE A 72 -6.45 18.69 2.17
CA PHE A 72 -6.78 19.06 3.54
C PHE A 72 -5.65 19.87 4.18
N SER A 73 -5.95 20.53 5.31
CA SER A 73 -4.94 21.20 6.13
C SER A 73 -4.86 20.51 7.47
N PHE A 74 -3.65 20.46 8.03
CA PHE A 74 -3.39 19.85 9.32
C PHE A 74 -2.23 20.53 10.05
N ASP A 75 -2.18 20.35 11.35
CA ASP A 75 -1.13 20.86 12.20
C ASP A 75 -0.25 19.72 12.72
N ILE A 76 1.06 19.92 12.74
CA ILE A 76 2.01 19.04 13.40
C ILE A 76 2.11 19.49 14.86
N TYR A 77 1.94 18.53 15.77
CA TYR A 77 1.95 18.81 17.21
C TYR A 77 3.27 19.49 17.65
N GLY A 78 3.14 20.61 18.34
CA GLY A 78 4.30 21.40 18.80
C GLY A 78 4.84 22.41 17.78
N GLU A 79 4.32 22.43 16.55
CA GLU A 79 4.64 23.43 15.54
C GLU A 79 3.57 24.54 15.49
N LYS A 80 4.01 25.76 15.09
CA LYS A 80 3.09 26.91 14.92
C LYS A 80 2.57 27.08 13.49
N LYS A 81 2.95 26.18 12.60
CA LYS A 81 2.64 26.23 11.18
C LYS A 81 1.64 25.17 10.80
N SER A 82 0.65 25.53 10.01
CA SER A 82 -0.27 24.59 9.35
C SER A 82 0.31 24.10 8.04
N TYR A 83 0.07 22.84 7.72
CA TYR A 83 0.53 22.16 6.52
C TYR A 83 -0.63 21.77 5.62
N ASN A 84 -0.39 21.65 4.34
CA ASN A 84 -1.35 21.12 3.37
C ASN A 84 -0.99 19.67 3.03
N GLY A 85 -1.95 18.78 3.21
CA GLY A 85 -1.89 17.38 2.81
C GLY A 85 -2.78 17.08 1.62
N THR A 86 -2.53 15.96 0.96
CA THR A 86 -3.32 15.49 -0.18
C THR A 86 -3.41 13.97 -0.17
N ASN A 87 -4.59 13.41 0.13
CA ASN A 87 -4.85 12.02 -0.18
C ASN A 87 -5.09 11.88 -1.69
N ILE A 88 -4.45 10.87 -2.31
CA ILE A 88 -4.59 10.57 -3.74
C ILE A 88 -5.38 9.27 -3.85
N ILE A 89 -6.43 9.25 -4.66
CA ILE A 89 -7.36 8.13 -4.74
C ILE A 89 -7.49 7.72 -6.20
N ALA A 90 -6.89 6.57 -6.56
CA ALA A 90 -6.99 5.97 -7.88
C ALA A 90 -8.07 4.90 -7.88
N ARG A 91 -9.07 5.04 -8.75
CA ARG A 91 -10.28 4.23 -8.74
C ARG A 91 -10.40 3.40 -10.01
N TYR A 92 -10.82 2.15 -9.85
CA TYR A 92 -11.00 1.16 -10.92
C TYR A 92 -12.37 0.49 -10.80
N ASN A 93 -13.02 0.23 -11.92
CA ASN A 93 -14.35 -0.39 -12.00
C ASN A 93 -15.39 0.30 -11.09
N LEU A 94 -15.66 1.58 -11.38
CA LEU A 94 -16.55 2.43 -10.57
C LEU A 94 -17.98 1.91 -10.50
N SER A 95 -18.44 1.14 -11.49
CA SER A 95 -19.81 0.63 -11.58
C SER A 95 -20.05 -0.61 -10.73
N SER A 96 -19.01 -1.24 -10.20
CA SER A 96 -19.15 -2.43 -9.37
C SER A 96 -19.89 -2.12 -8.06
N PRO A 97 -20.89 -2.93 -7.67
CA PRO A 97 -21.57 -2.77 -6.38
C PRO A 97 -20.70 -3.11 -5.17
N THR A 98 -19.62 -3.84 -5.41
CA THR A 98 -18.62 -4.17 -4.40
C THR A 98 -17.41 -3.29 -4.59
N GLN A 99 -17.16 -2.39 -3.66
CA GLN A 99 -16.00 -1.50 -3.63
C GLN A 99 -15.11 -1.88 -2.47
N VAL A 100 -13.81 -2.03 -2.70
CA VAL A 100 -12.80 -2.25 -1.65
C VAL A 100 -11.71 -1.18 -1.72
N LEU A 101 -11.04 -0.97 -0.60
CA LEU A 101 -9.93 -0.03 -0.50
C LEU A 101 -8.65 -0.80 -0.19
N ILE A 102 -7.56 -0.49 -0.90
CA ILE A 102 -6.20 -0.88 -0.53
C ILE A 102 -5.42 0.43 -0.39
N GLY A 103 -4.83 0.67 0.77
CA GLY A 103 -4.20 1.94 1.10
C GLY A 103 -2.77 1.79 1.59
N ALA A 104 -2.00 2.87 1.49
CA ALA A 104 -0.68 3.03 2.07
C ALA A 104 -0.41 4.53 2.27
N HIS A 105 0.40 4.91 3.25
CA HIS A 105 0.82 6.30 3.36
C HIS A 105 2.03 6.58 2.46
N TRP A 106 2.15 7.84 1.99
CA TRP A 106 3.21 8.24 1.06
C TRP A 106 4.16 9.31 1.61
N ASP A 107 3.80 9.94 2.72
CA ASP A 107 4.69 10.86 3.44
C ASP A 107 5.77 10.11 4.20
N THR A 108 6.67 10.83 4.85
CA THR A 108 7.66 10.25 5.76
C THR A 108 7.82 11.09 7.01
N ARG A 109 8.34 10.43 8.03
CA ARG A 109 8.62 11.04 9.31
C ARG A 109 9.54 12.25 9.19
N PRO A 110 9.18 13.40 9.81
CA PRO A 110 9.99 14.61 9.77
C PRO A 110 11.27 14.52 10.61
N TRP A 111 11.43 13.50 11.44
CA TRP A 111 12.55 13.35 12.36
C TRP A 111 12.88 11.89 12.67
N ALA A 112 14.19 11.57 12.77
CA ALA A 112 14.69 10.24 13.11
C ALA A 112 14.74 10.05 14.63
N ASP A 113 13.58 10.11 15.31
CA ASP A 113 13.48 10.16 16.78
C ASP A 113 13.79 8.83 17.48
N LYS A 114 13.91 7.74 16.73
CA LYS A 114 14.36 6.43 17.21
C LYS A 114 15.80 6.11 16.86
N ASP A 115 16.51 7.02 16.19
CA ASP A 115 17.90 6.83 15.83
C ASP A 115 18.80 6.70 17.07
N ALA A 116 19.77 5.80 16.99
CA ALA A 116 20.75 5.59 18.06
C ALA A 116 21.66 6.80 18.25
N ASP A 117 22.05 7.45 17.12
CA ASP A 117 22.76 8.73 17.16
C ASP A 117 21.76 9.88 17.36
N LYS A 118 21.77 10.44 18.57
CA LYS A 118 20.89 11.55 18.94
C LYS A 118 21.07 12.83 18.12
N SER A 119 22.19 12.98 17.38
CA SER A 119 22.40 14.08 16.44
C SER A 119 21.46 13.99 15.21
N ASN A 120 20.89 12.83 14.96
CA ASN A 120 19.94 12.57 13.88
C ASN A 120 18.48 12.87 14.25
N ASN A 121 18.16 12.98 15.53
CA ASN A 121 16.78 13.02 16.04
C ASN A 121 15.91 14.17 15.48
N ARG A 122 16.48 15.13 14.78
CA ARG A 122 15.75 16.24 14.13
C ARG A 122 15.89 16.22 12.60
N LYS A 123 16.47 15.17 12.05
CA LYS A 123 16.64 15.02 10.59
C LYS A 123 15.49 14.19 10.04
N PRO A 124 14.91 14.57 8.90
CA PRO A 124 13.90 13.74 8.25
C PRO A 124 14.52 12.46 7.71
N ILE A 125 13.74 11.37 7.71
CA ILE A 125 14.18 10.07 7.20
C ILE A 125 13.84 9.90 5.71
N ILE A 126 14.51 8.94 5.04
CA ILE A 126 14.18 8.56 3.67
C ILE A 126 12.86 7.79 3.61
N GLY A 127 12.55 6.97 4.60
CA GLY A 127 11.29 6.25 4.69
C GLY A 127 11.12 5.25 3.54
N ALA A 128 12.11 4.38 3.34
CA ALA A 128 12.08 3.41 2.24
C ALA A 128 11.09 2.27 2.52
N ASN A 129 11.07 1.79 3.74
CA ASN A 129 10.05 0.84 4.19
C ASN A 129 8.80 1.57 4.67
N ASP A 130 8.98 2.62 5.44
CA ASP A 130 7.99 3.46 6.10
C ASP A 130 7.77 4.77 5.31
N GLY A 131 6.91 4.84 4.41
CA GLY A 131 5.76 4.36 3.70
C GLY A 131 6.03 4.11 2.20
N ALA A 132 7.32 4.22 1.65
CA ALA A 132 7.49 4.01 0.21
C ALA A 132 7.21 2.56 -0.20
N SER A 133 7.34 1.57 0.70
CA SER A 133 7.12 0.16 0.39
C SER A 133 5.66 -0.14 0.07
N GLY A 134 4.71 0.32 0.88
CA GLY A 134 3.28 0.16 0.62
C GLY A 134 2.86 0.85 -0.67
N VAL A 135 3.30 2.10 -0.88
CA VAL A 135 3.07 2.85 -2.13
C VAL A 135 3.61 2.11 -3.35
N ALA A 136 4.79 1.49 -3.25
CA ALA A 136 5.40 0.73 -4.34
C ALA A 136 4.53 -0.47 -4.76
N VAL A 137 3.94 -1.17 -3.78
CA VAL A 137 2.98 -2.24 -4.05
C VAL A 137 1.72 -1.68 -4.73
N LEU A 138 1.16 -0.56 -4.24
CA LEU A 138 -0.03 0.05 -4.86
C LEU A 138 0.21 0.48 -6.31
N LEU A 139 1.38 1.04 -6.64
CA LEU A 139 1.70 1.46 -8.00
C LEU A 139 1.82 0.26 -8.97
N GLU A 140 2.38 -0.85 -8.53
CA GLU A 140 2.40 -2.06 -9.36
C GLU A 140 0.99 -2.69 -9.49
N LEU A 141 0.17 -2.67 -8.44
CA LEU A 141 -1.24 -3.05 -8.54
C LEU A 141 -2.01 -2.15 -9.52
N ALA A 142 -1.75 -0.85 -9.52
CA ALA A 142 -2.33 0.10 -10.47
C ALA A 142 -2.05 -0.30 -11.93
N ARG A 143 -0.78 -0.67 -12.22
CA ARG A 143 -0.36 -1.16 -13.54
C ARG A 143 -1.10 -2.45 -13.92
N LEU A 144 -1.22 -3.39 -12.99
CA LEU A 144 -1.90 -4.67 -13.23
C LEU A 144 -3.40 -4.47 -13.46
N LEU A 145 -4.06 -3.61 -12.68
CA LEU A 145 -5.49 -3.28 -12.84
C LEU A 145 -5.80 -2.64 -14.19
N LYS A 146 -4.86 -1.86 -14.75
CA LYS A 146 -4.98 -1.32 -16.11
C LYS A 146 -4.90 -2.39 -17.18
N LEU A 147 -3.99 -3.36 -17.02
CA LEU A 147 -3.77 -4.44 -18.00
C LEU A 147 -4.85 -5.53 -17.91
N SER A 148 -5.32 -5.81 -16.71
CA SER A 148 -6.30 -6.85 -16.43
C SER A 148 -7.35 -6.28 -15.46
N PRO A 149 -8.47 -5.71 -15.95
CA PRO A 149 -9.48 -5.11 -15.08
C PRO A 149 -10.10 -6.12 -14.11
N ALA A 150 -10.24 -5.72 -12.85
CA ALA A 150 -10.86 -6.53 -11.81
C ALA A 150 -12.40 -6.58 -11.94
N SER A 151 -13.03 -7.67 -11.47
CA SER A 151 -14.49 -7.81 -11.44
C SER A 151 -15.16 -6.96 -10.36
N ILE A 152 -14.41 -6.53 -9.35
CA ILE A 152 -14.87 -5.65 -8.27
C ILE A 152 -14.28 -4.24 -8.44
N GLY A 153 -14.87 -3.25 -7.76
CA GLY A 153 -14.33 -1.91 -7.69
C GLY A 153 -13.14 -1.85 -6.73
N ILE A 154 -12.02 -1.33 -7.21
CA ILE A 154 -10.79 -1.16 -6.42
C ILE A 154 -10.52 0.34 -6.27
N ASN A 155 -10.26 0.75 -5.05
CA ASN A 155 -9.82 2.11 -4.71
C ASN A 155 -8.44 2.02 -4.08
N LEU A 156 -7.40 2.38 -4.83
CA LEU A 156 -6.05 2.51 -4.30
C LEU A 156 -5.91 3.90 -3.68
N VAL A 157 -5.66 3.95 -2.38
CA VAL A 157 -5.61 5.22 -1.64
C VAL A 157 -4.22 5.44 -1.08
N PHE A 158 -3.61 6.55 -1.48
CA PHE A 158 -2.32 7.00 -0.98
C PHE A 158 -2.60 8.09 0.05
N PHE A 159 -2.48 7.74 1.33
CA PHE A 159 -2.71 8.65 2.45
C PHE A 159 -1.52 9.56 2.68
N ASP A 160 -1.78 10.83 3.04
CA ASP A 160 -0.77 11.82 3.38
C ASP A 160 -0.76 12.10 4.88
N ALA A 161 0.39 12.51 5.39
CA ALA A 161 0.55 12.96 6.76
C ALA A 161 0.13 11.89 7.81
N GLU A 162 0.49 10.64 7.55
CA GLU A 162 0.39 9.57 8.54
C GLU A 162 1.41 9.79 9.64
N ASP A 163 2.70 9.99 9.28
CA ASP A 163 3.86 9.79 10.15
C ASP A 163 4.42 11.10 10.75
N SER A 164 3.58 12.12 10.88
CA SER A 164 3.95 13.40 11.51
C SER A 164 3.55 13.48 12.99
N GLY A 165 3.24 12.33 13.60
CA GLY A 165 2.74 12.24 14.96
C GLY A 165 3.83 12.27 16.04
N VAL A 166 3.41 12.44 17.29
CA VAL A 166 4.27 12.46 18.48
C VAL A 166 4.00 11.22 19.33
N SER A 167 5.06 10.50 19.69
CA SER A 167 4.95 9.29 20.49
C SER A 167 4.13 9.52 21.77
N GLY A 168 3.16 8.61 22.02
CA GLY A 168 2.22 8.72 23.14
C GLY A 168 0.96 9.54 22.87
N ASN A 169 0.83 10.13 21.67
CA ASN A 169 -0.37 10.85 21.23
C ASN A 169 -0.85 10.31 19.88
N ASN A 170 -1.65 9.25 19.89
CA ASN A 170 -2.15 8.60 18.68
C ASN A 170 -2.93 9.54 17.74
N GLU A 171 -3.69 10.50 18.28
CA GLU A 171 -4.46 11.44 17.47
C GLU A 171 -3.57 12.43 16.69
N SER A 172 -2.28 12.47 16.97
CA SER A 172 -1.32 13.28 16.21
C SER A 172 -0.86 12.61 14.91
N TYR A 173 -1.04 11.31 14.75
CA TYR A 173 -0.75 10.50 13.55
C TYR A 173 -1.92 10.45 12.57
N CYS A 174 -1.75 9.81 11.42
CA CYS A 174 -2.80 9.40 10.48
C CYS A 174 -3.72 10.55 10.03
N LYS A 175 -3.18 11.77 9.86
CA LYS A 175 -4.01 12.96 9.55
C LYS A 175 -4.81 12.81 8.27
N GLY A 176 -4.21 12.19 7.24
CA GLY A 176 -4.87 11.94 5.96
C GLY A 176 -6.03 10.98 6.04
N SER A 177 -5.84 9.83 6.68
CA SER A 177 -6.92 8.84 6.83
C SER A 177 -8.00 9.29 7.82
N ILE A 178 -7.66 10.08 8.86
CA ILE A 178 -8.65 10.75 9.70
C ILE A 178 -9.52 11.70 8.86
N TYR A 179 -8.90 12.56 8.02
CA TYR A 179 -9.64 13.47 7.16
C TYR A 179 -10.48 12.71 6.13
N PHE A 180 -9.90 11.69 5.48
CA PHE A 180 -10.60 10.82 4.55
C PHE A 180 -11.84 10.18 5.18
N SER A 181 -11.68 9.60 6.37
CA SER A 181 -12.74 8.88 7.07
C SER A 181 -13.90 9.80 7.52
N LYS A 182 -13.59 11.03 7.89
CA LYS A 182 -14.61 12.04 8.28
C LYS A 182 -15.27 12.72 7.08
N ASN A 183 -14.66 12.67 5.89
CA ASN A 183 -15.09 13.34 4.66
C ASN A 183 -15.06 12.39 3.47
N LEU A 184 -15.66 11.20 3.61
CA LEU A 184 -15.58 10.12 2.62
C LEU A 184 -15.89 10.61 1.20
N PRO A 185 -14.91 10.59 0.26
CA PRO A 185 -15.14 10.98 -1.13
C PRO A 185 -15.74 9.85 -1.97
N ILE A 186 -15.84 8.65 -1.39
CA ILE A 186 -16.30 7.43 -2.04
C ILE A 186 -17.33 6.74 -1.16
N ALA A 187 -18.44 6.36 -1.74
CA ALA A 187 -19.47 5.58 -1.05
C ALA A 187 -19.29 4.07 -1.28
N GLY A 188 -19.81 3.26 -0.36
CA GLY A 188 -19.99 1.82 -0.56
C GLY A 188 -18.74 0.96 -0.38
N ILE A 189 -17.68 1.47 0.22
CA ILE A 189 -16.49 0.68 0.57
C ILE A 189 -16.90 -0.39 1.59
N LYS A 190 -16.67 -1.65 1.25
CA LYS A 190 -17.05 -2.82 2.07
C LYS A 190 -16.00 -3.20 3.10
N GLU A 191 -14.74 -3.07 2.72
CA GLU A 191 -13.59 -3.38 3.57
C GLU A 191 -12.35 -2.66 3.05
N ALA A 192 -11.33 -2.54 3.91
CA ALA A 192 -10.07 -1.91 3.59
C ALA A 192 -8.87 -2.75 4.06
N ILE A 193 -7.78 -2.67 3.30
CA ILE A 193 -6.47 -3.24 3.63
C ILE A 193 -5.46 -2.11 3.58
N ILE A 194 -4.73 -1.88 4.65
CA ILE A 194 -3.59 -0.96 4.71
C ILE A 194 -2.31 -1.78 4.55
N LEU A 195 -1.35 -1.23 3.84
CA LEU A 195 -0.04 -1.82 3.61
C LEU A 195 1.00 -0.84 4.16
N ASP A 196 1.58 -1.18 5.29
CA ASP A 196 2.62 -0.38 5.91
C ASP A 196 3.86 -1.22 6.21
N MET A 197 5.07 -0.65 5.98
CA MET A 197 6.36 -1.30 6.25
C MET A 197 6.46 -2.73 5.66
N VAL A 198 6.08 -2.90 4.39
CA VAL A 198 6.00 -4.22 3.73
C VAL A 198 7.21 -4.55 2.85
N GLY A 199 8.28 -3.77 2.93
CA GLY A 199 9.47 -3.91 2.08
C GLY A 199 10.69 -4.52 2.75
N ASP A 200 10.70 -4.73 4.06
CA ASP A 200 11.84 -5.25 4.82
C ASP A 200 12.45 -6.52 4.19
N ARG A 201 13.77 -6.59 4.13
CA ARG A 201 14.48 -7.80 3.64
C ARG A 201 14.20 -9.03 4.49
N GLU A 202 13.96 -8.86 5.79
CA GLU A 202 13.63 -9.92 6.74
C GLU A 202 12.12 -9.98 7.02
N LEU A 203 11.29 -9.61 6.05
CA LEU A 203 9.84 -9.39 6.17
C LEU A 203 9.12 -10.44 7.03
N SER A 204 8.44 -9.97 8.07
CA SER A 204 7.71 -10.82 9.01
C SER A 204 6.40 -10.16 9.44
N LEU A 205 5.30 -10.60 8.84
CA LEU A 205 3.96 -10.03 8.97
C LEU A 205 3.10 -10.82 9.96
N PRO A 206 3.08 -10.47 11.26
CA PRO A 206 2.15 -11.06 12.23
C PRO A 206 0.74 -10.54 11.97
N ILE A 207 -0.25 -11.16 12.62
CA ILE A 207 -1.62 -10.63 12.64
C ILE A 207 -1.67 -9.43 13.58
N GLU A 208 -1.89 -8.23 13.03
CA GLU A 208 -2.08 -7.03 13.84
C GLU A 208 -3.38 -7.15 14.67
N ARG A 209 -3.35 -6.74 15.93
CA ARG A 209 -4.42 -7.06 16.88
C ARG A 209 -5.71 -6.28 16.65
N ASN A 210 -5.65 -5.00 16.28
CA ASN A 210 -6.82 -4.21 15.95
C ASN A 210 -7.50 -4.76 14.69
N SER A 211 -6.73 -5.13 13.68
CA SER A 211 -7.20 -5.79 12.46
C SER A 211 -8.01 -7.05 12.75
N LEU A 212 -7.52 -7.87 13.68
CA LEU A 212 -8.25 -9.06 14.13
C LEU A 212 -9.59 -8.71 14.81
N SER A 213 -9.67 -7.55 15.45
CA SER A 213 -10.89 -7.05 16.10
C SER A 213 -11.86 -6.41 15.10
N PHE A 214 -11.33 -5.66 14.12
CA PHE A 214 -12.11 -4.87 13.17
C PHE A 214 -12.66 -5.70 12.00
N ASN A 215 -11.84 -6.64 11.48
CA ASN A 215 -12.25 -7.54 10.39
C ASN A 215 -11.64 -8.95 10.50
N ARG A 216 -12.04 -9.68 11.52
CA ARG A 216 -11.56 -11.06 11.78
C ARG A 216 -11.73 -11.99 10.57
N LYS A 217 -12.82 -11.82 9.81
CA LYS A 217 -13.11 -12.67 8.65
C LYS A 217 -12.04 -12.48 7.57
N LEU A 218 -11.74 -11.24 7.23
CA LEU A 218 -10.73 -10.89 6.22
C LEU A 218 -9.32 -11.31 6.66
N VAL A 219 -8.95 -11.04 7.93
CA VAL A 219 -7.66 -11.48 8.49
C VAL A 219 -7.49 -12.99 8.34
N ARG A 220 -8.48 -13.78 8.77
CA ARG A 220 -8.39 -15.24 8.65
C ARG A 220 -8.29 -15.71 7.20
N ALA A 221 -9.05 -15.10 6.30
CA ALA A 221 -9.01 -15.44 4.88
C ALA A 221 -7.63 -15.16 4.28
N LEU A 222 -7.07 -13.96 4.52
CA LEU A 222 -5.77 -13.57 3.98
C LEU A 222 -4.63 -14.43 4.52
N TRP A 223 -4.54 -14.64 5.84
CA TRP A 223 -3.46 -15.47 6.42
C TRP A 223 -3.58 -16.94 6.04
N SER A 224 -4.80 -17.47 5.93
CA SER A 224 -5.02 -18.83 5.39
C SER A 224 -4.57 -18.90 3.93
N ARG A 225 -4.96 -17.93 3.13
CA ARG A 225 -4.62 -17.90 1.70
C ARG A 225 -3.13 -17.71 1.47
N ALA A 226 -2.46 -16.87 2.26
CA ALA A 226 -1.01 -16.72 2.23
C ALA A 226 -0.30 -18.05 2.51
N LYS A 227 -0.81 -18.85 3.46
CA LYS A 227 -0.31 -20.21 3.73
C LYS A 227 -0.51 -21.14 2.52
N ASP A 228 -1.70 -21.12 1.90
CA ASP A 228 -1.98 -21.95 0.72
C ASP A 228 -1.11 -21.60 -0.49
N LEU A 229 -0.72 -20.33 -0.60
CA LEU A 229 0.18 -19.79 -1.63
C LEU A 229 1.67 -19.90 -1.24
N GLU A 230 1.98 -20.52 -0.11
CA GLU A 230 3.35 -20.69 0.41
C GLU A 230 4.10 -19.35 0.61
N ILE A 231 3.36 -18.25 0.90
CA ILE A 231 3.94 -16.92 1.17
C ILE A 231 4.47 -16.90 2.61
N SER A 232 5.77 -17.05 2.75
CA SER A 232 6.42 -17.28 4.04
C SER A 232 6.44 -16.08 4.98
N ALA A 233 6.27 -14.85 4.47
CA ALA A 233 6.27 -13.63 5.27
C ALA A 233 5.10 -13.57 6.27
N PHE A 234 3.92 -14.11 5.92
CA PHE A 234 2.73 -14.07 6.75
C PHE A 234 2.78 -15.06 7.91
N LYS A 235 2.88 -14.56 9.14
CA LYS A 235 3.03 -15.39 10.34
C LYS A 235 1.68 -15.56 11.04
N GLY A 236 1.28 -16.78 11.32
CA GLY A 236 0.02 -17.11 12.01
C GLY A 236 0.00 -16.77 13.51
N VAL A 237 0.78 -15.78 13.94
CA VAL A 237 0.84 -15.31 15.33
C VAL A 237 0.22 -13.93 15.45
N VAL A 238 -0.45 -13.66 16.58
CA VAL A 238 -1.03 -12.35 16.86
C VAL A 238 0.05 -11.44 17.46
N GLY A 239 0.27 -10.32 16.78
CA GLY A 239 1.16 -9.23 17.20
C GLY A 239 0.49 -8.24 18.16
N PRO A 240 1.15 -7.11 18.44
CA PRO A 240 0.58 -6.00 19.21
C PRO A 240 -0.56 -5.31 18.44
N ALA A 241 -1.25 -4.39 19.12
CA ALA A 241 -2.16 -3.43 18.52
C ALA A 241 -1.35 -2.21 18.07
N ILE A 242 -1.50 -1.84 16.81
CA ILE A 242 -0.86 -0.67 16.21
C ILE A 242 -1.93 0.39 15.94
N TYR A 243 -1.58 1.66 16.07
CA TYR A 243 -2.41 2.76 15.59
C TYR A 243 -1.85 3.23 14.26
N ASP A 244 -2.57 2.92 13.20
CA ASP A 244 -2.24 3.24 11.83
C ASP A 244 -3.52 3.57 11.04
N ASP A 245 -3.43 3.89 9.75
CA ASP A 245 -4.50 4.37 8.87
C ASP A 245 -5.77 3.49 8.86
N HIS A 246 -5.65 2.19 9.17
CA HIS A 246 -6.80 1.29 9.33
C HIS A 246 -7.69 1.65 10.53
N VAL A 247 -7.11 2.25 11.59
CA VAL A 247 -7.87 2.62 12.80
C VAL A 247 -8.84 3.77 12.53
N PRO A 248 -8.45 4.91 11.91
CA PRO A 248 -9.38 5.95 11.49
C PRO A 248 -10.48 5.46 10.54
N LEU A 249 -10.14 4.58 9.59
CA LEU A 249 -11.12 4.01 8.65
C LEU A 249 -12.23 3.25 9.39
N TYR A 250 -11.86 2.47 10.39
CA TYR A 250 -12.82 1.76 11.21
C TYR A 250 -13.58 2.70 12.16
N GLN A 251 -12.89 3.56 12.89
CA GLN A 251 -13.48 4.38 13.95
C GLN A 251 -14.39 5.49 13.44
N TYR A 252 -14.01 6.18 12.37
CA TYR A 252 -14.74 7.34 11.88
C TYR A 252 -15.62 7.06 10.68
N ALA A 253 -15.25 6.09 9.84
CA ALA A 253 -16.03 5.75 8.65
C ALA A 253 -16.83 4.45 8.79
N GLY A 254 -16.60 3.64 9.84
CA GLY A 254 -17.24 2.34 10.02
C GLY A 254 -16.82 1.31 8.97
N ILE A 255 -15.69 1.52 8.29
CA ILE A 255 -15.17 0.61 7.28
C ILE A 255 -14.37 -0.49 8.01
N PRO A 256 -14.76 -1.78 7.90
CA PRO A 256 -13.96 -2.87 8.43
C PRO A 256 -12.58 -2.89 7.78
N ALA A 257 -11.54 -2.47 8.49
CA ALA A 257 -10.20 -2.27 7.97
C ALA A 257 -9.19 -3.18 8.68
N ILE A 258 -8.15 -3.58 7.95
CA ILE A 258 -7.02 -4.32 8.48
C ILE A 258 -5.72 -3.66 8.04
N ASP A 259 -4.66 -3.97 8.78
CA ASP A 259 -3.31 -3.52 8.52
C ASP A 259 -2.39 -4.74 8.31
N ILE A 260 -1.62 -4.70 7.24
CA ILE A 260 -0.54 -5.65 6.93
C ILE A 260 0.76 -4.90 7.15
N ILE A 261 1.38 -5.11 8.32
CA ILE A 261 2.52 -4.33 8.77
C ILE A 261 3.62 -5.22 9.36
N ASP A 262 4.87 -4.91 9.03
CA ASP A 262 6.03 -5.45 9.74
C ASP A 262 6.46 -4.51 10.86
N ILE A 263 6.17 -4.93 12.09
CA ILE A 263 6.45 -4.15 13.30
C ILE A 263 7.85 -4.37 13.88
N ARG A 264 8.69 -5.15 13.20
CA ARG A 264 10.03 -5.54 13.69
C ARG A 264 11.10 -5.31 12.64
N TYR A 265 11.18 -4.13 12.14
CA TYR A 265 12.06 -3.73 11.04
C TYR A 265 13.51 -3.47 11.52
N PRO A 266 14.50 -4.34 11.19
CA PRO A 266 14.34 -5.64 10.53
C PRO A 266 14.04 -6.79 11.52
N ASN A 267 14.33 -6.63 12.82
CA ASN A 267 14.15 -7.70 13.82
C ASN A 267 14.14 -7.15 15.25
N THR A 268 14.11 -8.04 16.25
CA THR A 268 14.01 -7.65 17.67
C THR A 268 15.30 -7.04 18.27
N PHE A 269 16.42 -7.13 17.57
CA PHE A 269 17.73 -6.69 18.08
C PHE A 269 18.20 -5.39 17.44
N VAL A 270 17.76 -5.11 16.23
CA VAL A 270 18.10 -3.92 15.44
C VAL A 270 16.80 -3.22 15.09
N ASN A 271 16.80 -1.89 15.10
CA ASN A 271 15.66 -1.10 14.71
C ASN A 271 16.07 -0.10 13.62
N TYR A 272 15.39 -0.17 12.45
CA TYR A 272 15.51 0.83 11.39
C TYR A 272 14.30 1.78 11.36
N TRP A 273 13.19 1.40 11.98
CA TRP A 273 11.99 2.22 12.07
C TRP A 273 12.26 3.55 12.76
N HIS A 274 11.89 4.64 12.07
CA HIS A 274 12.13 6.03 12.50
C HIS A 274 13.60 6.37 12.73
N THR A 275 14.50 5.77 11.93
CA THR A 275 15.94 6.04 11.96
C THR A 275 16.47 6.44 10.59
N MET A 276 17.73 6.89 10.52
CA MET A 276 18.41 7.17 9.25
C MET A 276 18.72 5.91 8.45
N ASP A 277 18.53 4.70 9.03
CA ASP A 277 18.74 3.41 8.39
C ASP A 277 17.49 2.90 7.64
N ASP A 278 16.37 3.63 7.65
CA ASP A 278 15.24 3.34 6.79
C ASP A 278 15.53 3.78 5.35
N VAL A 279 16.33 2.95 4.67
CA VAL A 279 16.86 3.21 3.33
C VAL A 279 16.59 2.03 2.39
N PRO A 280 16.58 2.24 1.04
CA PRO A 280 16.25 1.19 0.07
C PRO A 280 17.07 -0.09 0.20
N GLN A 281 18.33 0.01 0.66
CA GLN A 281 19.21 -1.13 0.85
C GLN A 281 18.69 -2.13 1.88
N ASN A 282 17.83 -1.70 2.79
CA ASN A 282 17.19 -2.54 3.81
C ASN A 282 15.83 -3.09 3.35
N CYS A 283 15.39 -2.75 2.13
CA CYS A 283 14.21 -3.30 1.48
C CYS A 283 14.57 -4.33 0.39
N SER A 284 13.60 -5.13 -0.06
CA SER A 284 13.80 -6.10 -1.14
C SER A 284 12.60 -6.23 -2.08
N ALA A 285 12.90 -6.51 -3.36
CA ALA A 285 11.89 -6.84 -4.36
C ALA A 285 11.08 -8.09 -3.98
N GLN A 286 11.74 -9.08 -3.35
CA GLN A 286 11.10 -10.32 -2.93
C GLN A 286 10.03 -10.08 -1.84
N SER A 287 10.28 -9.17 -0.91
CA SER A 287 9.31 -8.83 0.15
C SER A 287 8.07 -8.15 -0.43
N LEU A 288 8.28 -7.17 -1.33
CA LEU A 288 7.19 -6.52 -2.05
C LEU A 288 6.39 -7.51 -2.90
N GLU A 289 7.07 -8.49 -3.53
CA GLU A 289 6.44 -9.54 -4.31
C GLU A 289 5.53 -10.43 -3.45
N GLN A 290 5.97 -10.84 -2.26
CA GLN A 290 5.17 -11.66 -1.36
C GLN A 290 3.84 -10.97 -0.98
N VAL A 291 3.88 -9.69 -0.66
CA VAL A 291 2.67 -8.91 -0.34
C VAL A 291 1.83 -8.69 -1.60
N GLY A 292 2.47 -8.31 -2.71
CA GLY A 292 1.79 -8.08 -3.97
C GLY A 292 1.08 -9.31 -4.53
N MET A 293 1.69 -10.50 -4.41
CA MET A 293 1.06 -11.77 -4.80
C MET A 293 -0.24 -12.01 -4.02
N LEU A 294 -0.25 -11.76 -2.70
CA LEU A 294 -1.46 -11.91 -1.90
C LEU A 294 -2.51 -10.86 -2.26
N MET A 295 -2.12 -9.63 -2.55
CA MET A 295 -3.05 -8.58 -2.99
C MET A 295 -3.65 -8.88 -4.37
N VAL A 296 -2.87 -9.42 -5.30
CA VAL A 296 -3.37 -9.90 -6.59
C VAL A 296 -4.37 -11.04 -6.38
N ASP A 297 -4.02 -12.03 -5.56
CA ASP A 297 -4.96 -13.10 -5.23
C ASP A 297 -6.24 -12.56 -4.58
N TYR A 298 -6.14 -11.61 -3.66
CA TYR A 298 -7.28 -10.94 -3.04
C TYR A 298 -8.19 -10.23 -4.07
N ILE A 299 -7.62 -9.56 -5.06
CA ILE A 299 -8.36 -8.82 -6.07
C ILE A 299 -9.07 -9.76 -7.06
N TYR A 300 -8.38 -10.80 -7.55
CA TYR A 300 -8.84 -11.61 -8.67
C TYR A 300 -9.48 -12.94 -8.25
N ASN A 301 -9.20 -13.45 -7.05
CA ASN A 301 -9.71 -14.72 -6.53
C ASN A 301 -10.72 -14.53 -5.39
N ARG A 302 -11.65 -13.59 -5.53
CA ARG A 302 -12.64 -13.18 -4.50
C ARG A 302 -13.38 -14.31 -3.79
N LYS A 303 -13.56 -15.46 -4.45
CA LYS A 303 -14.23 -16.64 -3.86
C LYS A 303 -13.62 -17.11 -2.54
N PHE A 304 -12.33 -16.82 -2.29
CA PHE A 304 -11.64 -17.20 -1.05
C PHE A 304 -11.85 -16.18 0.09
N TYR A 305 -12.35 -14.97 -0.21
CA TYR A 305 -12.45 -13.87 0.75
C TYR A 305 -13.89 -13.51 1.15
N GLY A 306 -14.85 -14.16 0.53
CA GLY A 306 -16.28 -13.93 0.74
C GLY A 306 -16.89 -12.98 -0.28
N PRO A 307 -18.22 -12.81 -0.23
CA PRO A 307 -18.98 -12.02 -1.20
C PRO A 307 -18.64 -10.53 -1.15
#